data_6f37d3faec5628a18e5064e015398ddf
#
_entry.id   6f37d3faec5628a18e5064e015398ddf
#
_cell.length_a   1.000
_cell.length_b   1.000
_cell.length_c   1.000
_cell.angle_alpha   90.00
_cell.angle_beta   90.00
_cell.angle_gamma   90.00
#
_symmetry.space_group_name_H-M   'P 1'
#
loop_
_entity.id
_entity.type
_entity.pdbx_description
1 polymer ?
#
loop_
_entity_poly.entity_id
_entity_poly.type
_entity_poly.pdbx_seq_one_letter_code
_entity_poly.pdbx_strand_id
1 'polypeptide(L)'
;MQATKMTDPTSFCPVVPHTDRPDPRPPKANSLPGQRFSRVAMACLVGTLAVTATVPAAKADELAPKVITISAAPNAAESLSLGDQLENLGRIYNDTDNPVFQTIWLLGRYHGQYHWSSGSAGEDEGYESRRIRLGTQIHMFHHLTLHAQAISGADFEPAYNGFTELWARWAFNDALQLTIGQQKHRFSHDRNVSSRYLQTLERSLLINMFAADYTPAITLSGRSGHFEYYTGVFSNATGTDMGKAFTELNSGYSFLAAVYYDLGKKLGTDTAYLHTSYVHSDASTKATNLNRFKDGASAALILTKGPASLMAEGVLGLGNDNGDVYGLNIQPGYFLTDKLQIVGRYQIAGSNGDNGLRAQARYERPGGLKTGDLYQAGYLGLNYHIAKHRIKLMTGVEYSTLGGQSVWTASTAVRVFWGPHSGGAFPMAMTLKAR
;
A
#
# COMPACT_ATOMS: atom_id res chain seq x y z
N MET A 1 -19.26 50.88 -12.35
CA MET A 1 -19.63 49.47 -12.45
C MET A 1 -18.62 48.79 -13.37
N GLN A 2 -17.56 48.28 -12.80
CA GLN A 2 -16.54 47.49 -13.53
C GLN A 2 -16.68 46.04 -13.12
N ALA A 3 -16.89 45.16 -14.09
CA ALA A 3 -17.01 43.75 -13.91
C ALA A 3 -15.62 43.14 -13.74
N THR A 4 -15.37 42.52 -12.61
CA THR A 4 -14.16 41.77 -12.31
C THR A 4 -14.28 40.37 -13.01
N LYS A 5 -13.31 40.09 -13.88
CA LYS A 5 -13.18 38.78 -14.52
C LYS A 5 -12.74 37.77 -13.47
N MET A 6 -13.53 36.72 -13.29
CA MET A 6 -13.15 35.49 -12.62
C MET A 6 -12.11 34.76 -13.46
N THR A 7 -10.99 34.41 -12.85
CA THR A 7 -9.96 33.57 -13.42
C THR A 7 -10.29 32.10 -13.17
N ASP A 8 -10.11 31.33 -14.21
CA ASP A 8 -10.34 29.89 -14.38
C ASP A 8 -9.49 29.01 -13.43
N PRO A 9 -10.05 28.07 -12.67
CA PRO A 9 -9.29 27.13 -11.84
C PRO A 9 -9.14 25.76 -12.51
N THR A 10 -8.39 25.65 -13.61
CA THR A 10 -7.97 24.37 -14.15
C THR A 10 -6.46 24.21 -14.06
N SER A 11 -5.95 23.77 -12.93
CA SER A 11 -4.59 23.25 -12.82
C SER A 11 -4.61 21.74 -12.59
N PHE A 12 -4.92 21.02 -13.65
CA PHE A 12 -4.50 19.63 -13.80
C PHE A 12 -2.99 19.60 -14.09
N CYS A 13 -2.26 18.66 -13.48
CA CYS A 13 -0.86 18.39 -13.82
C CYS A 13 -0.74 18.14 -15.33
N PRO A 14 -0.10 19.02 -16.12
CA PRO A 14 0.15 18.74 -17.51
C PRO A 14 1.34 17.80 -17.64
N VAL A 15 1.17 16.77 -18.44
CA VAL A 15 2.25 16.06 -19.10
C VAL A 15 2.90 17.07 -20.04
N VAL A 16 4.13 17.48 -19.75
CA VAL A 16 4.92 18.38 -20.61
C VAL A 16 5.56 17.55 -21.70
N PRO A 17 5.31 17.81 -22.99
CA PRO A 17 6.13 17.25 -24.07
C PRO A 17 7.47 17.98 -24.13
N HIS A 18 8.56 17.23 -24.05
CA HIS A 18 9.90 17.74 -24.33
C HIS A 18 10.07 17.96 -25.83
N THR A 19 10.18 19.21 -26.26
CA THR A 19 10.91 19.59 -27.44
C THR A 19 11.94 20.63 -26.99
N ASP A 20 13.21 20.33 -27.17
CA ASP A 20 14.27 21.07 -27.82
C ASP A 20 15.64 20.58 -27.36
N ARG A 21 16.41 20.18 -28.35
CA ARG A 21 17.85 19.91 -28.22
C ARG A 21 18.64 21.23 -28.23
N PRO A 22 19.85 21.23 -27.63
CA PRO A 22 21.03 20.97 -28.49
C PRO A 22 22.06 20.04 -27.85
N ASP A 23 22.70 19.26 -28.70
CA ASP A 23 23.93 18.53 -28.50
C ASP A 23 25.12 19.49 -28.20
N PRO A 24 25.96 19.21 -27.21
CA PRO A 24 27.40 19.15 -27.51
C PRO A 24 28.16 18.06 -26.73
N ARG A 25 29.06 17.44 -27.44
CA ARG A 25 30.16 16.54 -27.17
C ARG A 25 30.73 16.54 -25.74
N PRO A 26 31.18 15.37 -25.25
CA PRO A 26 31.66 15.23 -23.88
C PRO A 26 33.10 15.75 -23.69
N PRO A 27 33.42 16.32 -22.53
CA PRO A 27 34.81 16.49 -22.12
C PRO A 27 35.37 15.19 -21.52
N LYS A 28 36.66 15.01 -21.78
CA LYS A 28 37.46 13.85 -21.40
C LYS A 28 37.50 13.57 -19.91
N ALA A 29 37.41 12.30 -19.60
CA ALA A 29 37.57 11.74 -18.28
C ALA A 29 38.95 12.06 -17.65
N ASN A 30 38.93 12.61 -16.44
CA ASN A 30 40.03 12.52 -15.50
C ASN A 30 39.70 11.49 -14.45
N SER A 31 40.47 10.42 -14.43
CA SER A 31 40.41 9.34 -13.48
C SER A 31 40.88 9.81 -12.10
N LEU A 32 40.05 9.65 -11.07
CA LEU A 32 40.43 9.62 -9.66
C LEU A 32 40.13 8.27 -9.04
N PRO A 33 40.90 7.82 -8.04
CA PRO A 33 41.04 6.41 -7.71
C PRO A 33 39.87 5.84 -6.90
N GLY A 34 39.56 4.59 -7.24
CA GLY A 34 38.46 3.80 -6.69
C GLY A 34 38.48 3.66 -5.16
N GLN A 35 37.33 3.92 -4.58
CA GLN A 35 36.94 3.26 -3.35
C GLN A 35 36.06 2.07 -3.70
N ARG A 36 36.66 0.88 -3.54
CA ARG A 36 35.99 -0.40 -3.58
C ARG A 36 35.07 -0.49 -2.37
N PHE A 37 33.82 -0.10 -2.50
CA PHE A 37 32.80 -0.52 -1.55
C PHE A 37 32.37 -1.94 -1.89
N SER A 38 32.54 -2.73 -0.90
CA SER A 38 32.56 -4.18 -0.83
C SER A 38 31.34 -4.88 -1.44
N ARG A 39 31.60 -5.81 -2.36
CA ARG A 39 30.68 -6.84 -2.85
C ARG A 39 30.16 -7.80 -1.76
N VAL A 40 30.43 -7.53 -0.51
CA VAL A 40 30.11 -8.42 0.63
C VAL A 40 28.67 -8.23 1.14
N ALA A 41 28.05 -7.06 0.95
CA ALA A 41 26.67 -6.83 1.39
C ALA A 41 25.61 -7.53 0.49
N MET A 42 25.99 -7.88 -0.74
CA MET A 42 25.07 -8.53 -1.69
C MET A 42 25.00 -10.05 -1.51
N ALA A 43 25.98 -10.67 -0.88
CA ALA A 43 26.03 -12.12 -0.72
C ALA A 43 25.13 -12.66 0.42
N CYS A 44 24.73 -11.83 1.37
CA CYS A 44 23.90 -12.28 2.50
C CYS A 44 22.38 -12.25 2.21
N LEU A 45 21.92 -11.54 1.17
CA LEU A 45 20.48 -11.49 0.83
C LEU A 45 20.05 -12.44 -0.30
N VAL A 46 20.98 -12.93 -1.10
CA VAL A 46 20.68 -13.83 -2.25
C VAL A 46 20.84 -15.33 -1.87
N GLY A 47 21.43 -15.62 -0.74
CA GLY A 47 21.77 -17.00 -0.33
C GLY A 47 20.64 -17.88 0.19
N THR A 48 19.39 -17.44 0.24
CA THR A 48 18.35 -18.18 0.98
C THR A 48 17.10 -18.54 0.16
N LEU A 49 17.14 -18.56 -1.15
CA LEU A 49 15.96 -18.90 -1.99
C LEU A 49 16.21 -20.02 -3.01
N ALA A 50 17.14 -20.94 -2.72
CA ALA A 50 17.15 -22.25 -3.38
C ALA A 50 16.52 -23.29 -2.43
N VAL A 51 15.22 -23.17 -2.16
CA VAL A 51 14.44 -24.25 -1.59
C VAL A 51 13.98 -25.12 -2.76
N THR A 52 14.69 -26.20 -3.01
CA THR A 52 14.16 -27.33 -3.79
C THR A 52 12.98 -27.90 -3.00
N ALA A 53 11.77 -27.48 -3.37
CA ALA A 53 10.54 -28.08 -2.84
C ALA A 53 10.39 -29.48 -3.42
N THR A 54 10.92 -30.48 -2.75
CA THR A 54 10.42 -31.84 -2.89
C THR A 54 9.05 -31.90 -2.23
N VAL A 55 8.01 -31.83 -3.04
CA VAL A 55 6.64 -32.05 -2.59
C VAL A 55 6.49 -33.51 -2.22
N PRO A 56 6.27 -33.91 -0.96
CA PRO A 56 5.87 -35.25 -0.65
C PRO A 56 4.47 -35.49 -1.20
N ALA A 57 4.29 -36.55 -1.99
CA ALA A 57 2.99 -36.99 -2.44
C ALA A 57 2.12 -37.33 -1.21
N ALA A 58 1.21 -36.42 -0.84
CA ALA A 58 0.23 -36.70 0.18
C ALA A 58 -0.80 -37.69 -0.38
N LYS A 59 -1.00 -38.77 0.36
CA LYS A 59 -2.04 -39.75 0.10
C LYS A 59 -3.41 -39.08 0.10
N ALA A 60 -4.14 -39.26 -0.97
CA ALA A 60 -5.51 -38.82 -1.17
C ALA A 60 -6.49 -39.72 -0.41
N ASP A 61 -6.45 -39.70 0.90
CA ASP A 61 -7.49 -40.30 1.75
C ASP A 61 -7.40 -39.62 3.12
N GLU A 62 -8.19 -38.60 3.30
CA GLU A 62 -8.71 -38.01 4.56
C GLU A 62 -8.94 -36.49 4.45
N LEU A 63 -9.74 -36.09 3.49
CA LEU A 63 -10.31 -34.72 3.46
C LEU A 63 -11.84 -34.85 3.48
N ALA A 64 -12.38 -35.31 4.62
CA ALA A 64 -13.75 -34.98 4.96
C ALA A 64 -13.80 -33.45 5.20
N PRO A 65 -14.71 -32.71 4.55
CA PRO A 65 -14.86 -31.28 4.83
C PRO A 65 -15.24 -31.13 6.29
N LYS A 66 -14.39 -30.43 7.06
CA LYS A 66 -14.81 -29.92 8.37
C LYS A 66 -15.95 -28.94 8.09
N VAL A 67 -17.18 -29.42 8.24
CA VAL A 67 -18.36 -28.58 8.31
C VAL A 67 -18.13 -27.59 9.44
N ILE A 68 -17.86 -26.34 9.09
CA ILE A 68 -17.99 -25.24 10.05
C ILE A 68 -19.49 -25.12 10.27
N THR A 69 -19.97 -25.75 11.32
CA THR A 69 -21.34 -25.56 11.80
C THR A 69 -21.47 -24.09 12.17
N ILE A 70 -22.05 -23.30 11.29
CA ILE A 70 -22.52 -21.95 11.65
C ILE A 70 -23.64 -22.22 12.64
N SER A 71 -23.34 -22.02 13.91
CA SER A 71 -24.31 -22.09 15.00
C SER A 71 -25.58 -21.35 14.60
N ALA A 72 -26.72 -22.01 14.82
CA ALA A 72 -28.04 -21.47 14.60
C ALA A 72 -28.17 -20.02 15.11
N ALA A 73 -29.01 -19.25 14.42
CA ALA A 73 -29.32 -17.87 14.76
C ALA A 73 -29.38 -17.66 16.28
N PRO A 74 -28.71 -16.64 16.82
CA PRO A 74 -28.82 -16.38 18.26
C PRO A 74 -30.25 -16.03 18.61
N ASN A 75 -30.80 -16.80 19.49
CA ASN A 75 -32.07 -16.48 20.19
C ASN A 75 -31.87 -15.20 20.99
N ALA A 76 -32.78 -14.25 20.82
CA ALA A 76 -32.85 -12.90 21.40
C ALA A 76 -31.88 -11.90 20.72
N ALA A 77 -32.46 -10.89 20.10
CA ALA A 77 -31.84 -9.82 19.36
C ALA A 77 -30.82 -9.03 20.20
N GLU A 78 -29.59 -9.53 20.30
CA GLU A 78 -28.45 -8.65 20.55
C GLU A 78 -28.34 -7.74 19.34
N SER A 79 -28.57 -6.45 19.53
CA SER A 79 -28.44 -5.47 18.47
C SER A 79 -27.01 -5.52 17.94
N LEU A 80 -26.86 -5.85 16.66
CA LEU A 80 -25.57 -5.87 15.97
C LEU A 80 -24.81 -4.58 16.26
N SER A 81 -23.54 -4.69 16.60
CA SER A 81 -22.71 -3.50 16.75
C SER A 81 -22.69 -2.69 15.44
N LEU A 82 -22.46 -1.37 15.53
CA LEU A 82 -22.33 -0.51 14.34
C LEU A 82 -21.28 -1.05 13.36
N GLY A 83 -20.20 -1.65 13.87
CA GLY A 83 -19.17 -2.29 13.05
C GLY A 83 -19.70 -3.46 12.24
N ASP A 84 -20.51 -4.32 12.86
CA ASP A 84 -21.12 -5.48 12.21
C ASP A 84 -22.21 -5.06 11.22
N GLN A 85 -22.97 -4.01 11.54
CA GLN A 85 -23.94 -3.43 10.61
C GLN A 85 -23.25 -2.91 9.35
N LEU A 86 -22.14 -2.19 9.48
CA LEU A 86 -21.34 -1.71 8.35
C LEU A 86 -20.66 -2.86 7.60
N GLU A 87 -20.28 -3.94 8.27
CA GLU A 87 -19.80 -5.14 7.57
C GLU A 87 -20.87 -5.72 6.67
N ASN A 88 -22.07 -5.84 7.18
CA ASN A 88 -23.19 -6.44 6.48
C ASN A 88 -23.90 -5.49 5.50
N LEU A 89 -23.68 -4.18 5.62
CA LEU A 89 -24.39 -3.17 4.81
C LEU A 89 -24.33 -3.45 3.30
N GLY A 90 -23.21 -3.96 2.82
CA GLY A 90 -23.03 -4.27 1.40
C GLY A 90 -23.22 -5.74 1.03
N ARG A 91 -23.59 -6.62 1.96
CA ARG A 91 -23.78 -8.04 1.66
C ARG A 91 -25.14 -8.28 1.02
N ILE A 92 -25.15 -8.36 -0.34
CA ILE A 92 -26.38 -8.53 -1.12
C ILE A 92 -26.85 -9.98 -1.10
N TYR A 93 -25.90 -10.92 -1.14
CA TYR A 93 -26.17 -12.35 -1.19
C TYR A 93 -25.17 -13.12 -0.36
N ASN A 94 -25.64 -14.16 0.34
CA ASN A 94 -24.81 -15.07 1.13
C ASN A 94 -25.50 -16.43 1.26
N ASP A 95 -25.03 -17.39 0.50
CA ASP A 95 -25.43 -18.79 0.57
C ASP A 95 -24.21 -19.65 0.23
N THR A 96 -23.58 -20.18 1.27
CA THR A 96 -22.34 -20.95 1.12
C THR A 96 -22.54 -22.30 0.44
N ASP A 97 -23.76 -22.80 0.44
CA ASP A 97 -24.12 -24.12 -0.10
C ASP A 97 -24.52 -24.05 -1.59
N ASN A 98 -24.80 -22.84 -2.09
CA ASN A 98 -25.11 -22.65 -3.50
C ASN A 98 -23.91 -23.01 -4.39
N PRO A 99 -24.07 -23.90 -5.38
CA PRO A 99 -22.92 -24.39 -6.17
C PRO A 99 -22.33 -23.33 -7.11
N VAL A 100 -23.05 -22.27 -7.42
CA VAL A 100 -22.59 -21.24 -8.37
C VAL A 100 -22.17 -19.96 -7.65
N PHE A 101 -23.05 -19.39 -6.83
CA PHE A 101 -22.78 -18.13 -6.13
C PHE A 101 -22.79 -18.33 -4.63
N GLN A 102 -21.67 -18.08 -3.95
CA GLN A 102 -21.59 -18.16 -2.50
C GLN A 102 -21.83 -16.82 -1.84
N THR A 103 -21.22 -15.74 -2.35
CA THR A 103 -21.43 -14.39 -1.78
C THR A 103 -21.38 -13.31 -2.86
N ILE A 104 -22.19 -12.27 -2.68
CA ILE A 104 -22.14 -11.04 -3.49
C ILE A 104 -22.09 -9.85 -2.53
N TRP A 105 -21.07 -9.02 -2.69
CA TRP A 105 -20.84 -7.84 -1.89
C TRP A 105 -20.81 -6.57 -2.73
N LEU A 106 -21.49 -5.53 -2.25
CA LEU A 106 -21.15 -4.14 -2.56
C LEU A 106 -20.17 -3.64 -1.50
N LEU A 107 -19.09 -3.03 -1.93
CA LEU A 107 -18.07 -2.50 -1.04
C LEU A 107 -17.82 -1.03 -1.34
N GLY A 108 -17.45 -0.29 -0.33
CA GLY A 108 -17.17 1.12 -0.49
C GLY A 108 -16.23 1.68 0.54
N ARG A 109 -15.69 2.85 0.20
CA ARG A 109 -14.75 3.58 1.04
C ARG A 109 -14.86 5.07 0.77
N TYR A 110 -14.90 5.82 1.85
CA TYR A 110 -14.77 7.27 1.86
C TYR A 110 -13.67 7.71 2.81
N HIS A 111 -12.77 8.57 2.36
CA HIS A 111 -11.78 9.26 3.18
C HIS A 111 -11.85 10.75 2.89
N GLY A 112 -12.37 11.53 3.83
CA GLY A 112 -12.28 12.99 3.84
C GLY A 112 -11.11 13.41 4.72
N GLN A 113 -10.38 14.44 4.31
CA GLN A 113 -9.19 14.91 4.99
C GLN A 113 -9.04 16.42 4.86
N TYR A 114 -8.82 17.09 5.97
CA TYR A 114 -8.36 18.48 6.04
C TYR A 114 -6.87 18.49 6.37
N HIS A 115 -6.14 19.40 5.79
CA HIS A 115 -4.73 19.62 6.10
C HIS A 115 -4.42 21.10 6.20
N TRP A 116 -3.39 21.39 6.96
CA TRP A 116 -2.65 22.63 6.99
C TRP A 116 -1.17 22.31 6.96
N SER A 117 -0.41 22.98 6.12
CA SER A 117 1.05 22.86 6.06
C SER A 117 1.69 24.22 6.06
N SER A 118 2.86 24.36 6.68
CA SER A 118 3.61 25.61 6.78
C SER A 118 5.09 25.35 6.66
N GLY A 119 5.76 26.11 5.82
CA GLY A 119 7.20 25.99 5.55
C GLY A 119 7.75 27.19 4.79
N SER A 120 8.90 27.01 4.14
CA SER A 120 9.61 28.09 3.46
C SER A 120 8.86 28.69 2.25
N ALA A 121 7.93 27.96 1.63
CA ALA A 121 7.09 28.47 0.54
C ALA A 121 5.82 29.18 1.03
N GLY A 122 5.56 29.21 2.35
CA GLY A 122 4.36 29.77 2.95
C GLY A 122 3.46 28.70 3.56
N GLU A 123 2.18 29.00 3.59
CA GLU A 123 1.15 28.12 4.13
C GLU A 123 0.27 27.57 3.00
N ASP A 124 -0.19 26.34 3.17
CA ASP A 124 -1.14 25.67 2.29
C ASP A 124 -2.14 24.91 3.15
N GLU A 125 -3.43 25.12 2.89
CA GLU A 125 -4.49 24.44 3.62
C GLU A 125 -5.65 24.05 2.71
N GLY A 126 -6.35 23.01 3.07
CA GLY A 126 -7.53 22.61 2.32
C GLY A 126 -8.19 21.35 2.83
N TYR A 127 -9.42 21.16 2.37
CA TYR A 127 -10.14 19.92 2.51
C TYR A 127 -10.16 19.18 1.18
N GLU A 128 -10.04 17.86 1.22
CA GLU A 128 -10.20 17.00 0.06
C GLU A 128 -10.95 15.72 0.41
N SER A 129 -11.79 15.27 -0.50
CA SER A 129 -12.34 13.93 -0.52
C SER A 129 -11.30 13.00 -1.14
N ARG A 130 -10.34 12.59 -0.32
CA ARG A 130 -9.08 11.94 -0.75
C ARG A 130 -9.26 10.59 -1.43
N ARG A 131 -10.26 9.81 -1.01
CA ARG A 131 -10.55 8.49 -1.60
C ARG A 131 -12.04 8.21 -1.53
N ILE A 132 -12.61 8.12 -2.70
CA ILE A 132 -13.98 7.71 -2.89
C ILE A 132 -13.93 6.48 -3.77
N ARG A 133 -14.30 5.32 -3.23
CA ARG A 133 -14.24 4.05 -3.96
C ARG A 133 -15.53 3.27 -3.78
N LEU A 134 -16.03 2.73 -4.86
CA LEU A 134 -17.16 1.82 -4.90
C LEU A 134 -16.77 0.57 -5.68
N GLY A 135 -17.33 -0.57 -5.29
CA GLY A 135 -16.99 -1.80 -5.98
C GLY A 135 -17.88 -2.97 -5.59
N THR A 136 -17.58 -4.10 -6.19
CA THR A 136 -18.23 -5.38 -5.91
C THR A 136 -17.20 -6.48 -5.76
N GLN A 137 -17.53 -7.49 -4.96
CA GLN A 137 -16.79 -8.74 -4.86
C GLN A 137 -17.78 -9.88 -4.90
N ILE A 138 -17.51 -10.88 -5.73
CA ILE A 138 -18.36 -12.05 -5.96
C ILE A 138 -17.51 -13.29 -5.76
N HIS A 139 -17.98 -14.21 -4.91
CA HIS A 139 -17.43 -15.55 -4.78
C HIS A 139 -18.30 -16.54 -5.52
N MET A 140 -17.68 -17.34 -6.38
CA MET A 140 -18.36 -18.29 -7.27
C MET A 140 -17.63 -19.64 -7.28
N PHE A 141 -18.41 -20.70 -7.48
CA PHE A 141 -17.90 -22.07 -7.68
C PHE A 141 -16.97 -22.53 -6.53
N HIS A 142 -17.08 -21.95 -5.33
CA HIS A 142 -16.22 -22.13 -4.15
C HIS A 142 -14.74 -21.75 -4.35
N HIS A 143 -14.29 -21.47 -5.56
CA HIS A 143 -12.88 -21.24 -5.93
C HIS A 143 -12.63 -19.90 -6.60
N LEU A 144 -13.60 -19.35 -7.32
CA LEU A 144 -13.44 -18.13 -8.09
C LEU A 144 -13.87 -16.91 -7.26
N THR A 145 -13.01 -15.91 -7.19
CA THR A 145 -13.35 -14.58 -6.70
C THR A 145 -13.19 -13.56 -7.82
N LEU A 146 -14.25 -12.86 -8.13
CA LEU A 146 -14.22 -11.67 -8.99
C LEU A 146 -14.25 -10.42 -8.12
N HIS A 147 -13.43 -9.44 -8.44
CA HIS A 147 -13.37 -8.18 -7.72
C HIS A 147 -13.25 -7.01 -8.68
N ALA A 148 -14.09 -6.02 -8.50
CA ALA A 148 -14.04 -4.76 -9.23
C ALA A 148 -14.19 -3.60 -8.24
N GLN A 149 -13.27 -2.63 -8.27
CA GLN A 149 -13.34 -1.43 -7.45
C GLN A 149 -12.93 -0.21 -8.27
N ALA A 150 -13.88 0.68 -8.52
CA ALA A 150 -13.66 1.97 -9.15
C ALA A 150 -13.28 3.04 -8.12
N ILE A 151 -12.63 4.09 -8.59
CA ILE A 151 -12.31 5.29 -7.82
C ILE A 151 -12.88 6.51 -8.55
N SER A 152 -13.35 7.49 -7.80
CA SER A 152 -13.60 8.83 -8.33
C SER A 152 -12.36 9.71 -8.16
N GLY A 153 -12.30 10.81 -8.88
CA GLY A 153 -11.37 11.89 -8.63
C GLY A 153 -11.61 12.54 -7.26
N ALA A 154 -10.73 13.47 -6.87
CA ALA A 154 -10.94 14.28 -5.68
C ALA A 154 -12.28 15.03 -5.79
N ASP A 155 -12.97 15.16 -4.66
CA ASP A 155 -14.25 15.86 -4.57
C ASP A 155 -15.31 15.41 -5.59
N PHE A 156 -15.27 14.12 -5.99
CA PHE A 156 -16.12 13.48 -7.01
C PHE A 156 -15.89 13.99 -8.44
N GLU A 157 -14.82 14.71 -8.71
CA GLU A 157 -14.48 15.20 -10.05
C GLU A 157 -13.20 14.57 -10.62
N PRO A 158 -13.30 13.72 -11.66
CA PRO A 158 -14.53 13.18 -12.24
C PRO A 158 -15.18 12.12 -11.34
N ALA A 159 -16.48 11.89 -11.48
CA ALA A 159 -17.21 10.87 -10.70
C ALA A 159 -16.65 9.46 -10.92
N TYR A 160 -16.13 9.16 -12.11
CA TYR A 160 -15.39 7.96 -12.44
C TYR A 160 -13.98 8.32 -12.93
N ASN A 161 -12.96 7.84 -12.23
CA ASN A 161 -11.54 8.03 -12.55
C ASN A 161 -10.82 6.67 -12.67
N GLY A 162 -11.50 5.68 -13.22
CA GLY A 162 -10.96 4.36 -13.51
C GLY A 162 -11.10 3.35 -12.38
N PHE A 163 -10.48 2.19 -12.58
CA PHE A 163 -10.43 1.11 -11.60
C PHE A 163 -9.15 1.17 -10.78
N THR A 164 -9.25 0.98 -9.48
CA THR A 164 -8.10 0.63 -8.65
C THR A 164 -7.83 -0.87 -8.71
N GLU A 165 -8.87 -1.68 -8.68
CA GLU A 165 -8.76 -3.13 -8.73
C GLU A 165 -9.84 -3.68 -9.68
N LEU A 166 -9.43 -4.53 -10.61
CA LEU A 166 -10.30 -5.27 -11.51
C LEU A 166 -9.61 -6.59 -11.83
N TRP A 167 -9.94 -7.64 -11.09
CA TRP A 167 -9.24 -8.91 -11.18
C TRP A 167 -10.14 -10.12 -10.91
N ALA A 168 -9.70 -11.27 -11.44
CA ALA A 168 -10.23 -12.58 -11.15
C ALA A 168 -9.16 -13.40 -10.42
N ARG A 169 -9.55 -14.11 -9.35
CA ARG A 169 -8.70 -15.01 -8.59
C ARG A 169 -9.30 -16.40 -8.53
N TRP A 170 -8.50 -17.39 -8.90
CA TRP A 170 -8.82 -18.77 -8.71
C TRP A 170 -8.01 -19.34 -7.55
N ALA A 171 -8.67 -19.88 -6.53
CA ALA A 171 -8.04 -20.55 -5.41
C ALA A 171 -8.04 -22.07 -5.68
N PHE A 172 -6.87 -22.65 -5.97
CA PHE A 172 -6.72 -24.11 -6.05
C PHE A 172 -6.81 -24.73 -4.66
N ASN A 173 -6.20 -24.07 -3.69
CA ASN A 173 -6.22 -24.34 -2.26
C ASN A 173 -5.64 -23.13 -1.50
N ASP A 174 -5.46 -23.24 -0.18
CA ASP A 174 -4.90 -22.17 0.64
C ASP A 174 -3.43 -21.87 0.30
N ALA A 175 -2.70 -22.88 -0.17
CA ALA A 175 -1.28 -22.72 -0.51
C ALA A 175 -1.05 -22.19 -1.92
N LEU A 176 -2.05 -22.21 -2.80
CA LEU A 176 -1.91 -21.76 -4.18
C LEU A 176 -3.16 -21.07 -4.69
N GLN A 177 -3.01 -19.80 -5.02
CA GLN A 177 -4.03 -18.96 -5.64
C GLN A 177 -3.42 -18.21 -6.82
N LEU A 178 -4.10 -18.19 -7.95
CA LEU A 178 -3.74 -17.43 -9.15
C LEU A 178 -4.66 -16.21 -9.26
N THR A 179 -4.08 -15.01 -9.41
CA THR A 179 -4.85 -13.79 -9.65
C THR A 179 -4.39 -13.13 -10.95
N ILE A 180 -5.35 -12.75 -11.79
CA ILE A 180 -5.11 -12.09 -13.08
C ILE A 180 -5.94 -10.83 -13.15
N GLY A 181 -5.38 -9.75 -13.67
CA GLY A 181 -6.02 -8.46 -13.86
C GLY A 181 -5.34 -7.33 -13.10
N GLN A 182 -5.97 -6.16 -13.11
CA GLN A 182 -5.45 -5.00 -12.40
C GLN A 182 -5.55 -5.18 -10.91
N GLN A 183 -4.42 -5.14 -10.24
CA GLN A 183 -4.32 -5.38 -8.82
C GLN A 183 -3.25 -4.49 -8.18
N LYS A 184 -3.30 -4.38 -6.87
CA LYS A 184 -2.34 -3.61 -6.09
C LYS A 184 -0.94 -4.21 -6.21
N HIS A 185 0.03 -3.39 -6.62
CA HIS A 185 1.44 -3.75 -6.52
C HIS A 185 1.86 -3.74 -5.04
N ARG A 186 2.33 -4.88 -4.52
CA ARG A 186 2.48 -5.13 -3.08
C ARG A 186 3.92 -5.08 -2.60
N PHE A 187 4.74 -4.25 -3.20
CA PHE A 187 6.09 -3.97 -2.72
C PHE A 187 6.03 -3.25 -1.37
N SER A 188 6.75 -3.76 -0.36
CA SER A 188 6.83 -3.31 1.03
C SER A 188 5.62 -3.62 1.93
N HIS A 189 5.86 -3.70 3.24
CA HIS A 189 4.78 -3.87 4.21
C HIS A 189 3.89 -2.63 4.31
N ASP A 190 4.47 -1.42 4.43
CA ASP A 190 3.69 -0.18 4.51
C ASP A 190 2.76 -0.01 3.29
N ARG A 191 3.23 -0.39 2.08
CA ARG A 191 2.35 -0.43 0.90
C ARG A 191 1.27 -1.49 1.02
N ASN A 192 1.56 -2.66 1.59
CA ASN A 192 0.62 -3.77 1.73
C ASN A 192 -0.56 -3.43 2.64
N VAL A 193 -0.31 -2.69 3.72
CA VAL A 193 -1.39 -2.22 4.60
C VAL A 193 -2.42 -1.44 3.78
N SER A 194 -3.68 -1.90 3.82
CA SER A 194 -4.76 -1.19 3.15
C SER A 194 -4.95 0.19 3.78
N SER A 195 -5.28 1.20 2.97
CA SER A 195 -5.57 2.53 3.50
C SER A 195 -6.74 2.58 4.50
N ARG A 196 -7.55 1.51 4.58
CA ARG A 196 -8.58 1.31 5.62
C ARG A 196 -7.96 1.17 7.00
N TYR A 197 -6.75 0.62 7.09
CA TYR A 197 -6.09 0.21 8.33
C TYR A 197 -4.86 1.03 8.68
N LEU A 198 -4.47 1.99 7.86
CA LEU A 198 -3.35 2.88 8.17
C LEU A 198 -3.56 3.52 9.55
N GLN A 199 -2.51 3.52 10.34
CA GLN A 199 -2.47 4.19 11.64
C GLN A 199 -2.04 5.66 11.52
N THR A 200 -1.31 6.01 10.46
CA THR A 200 -0.89 7.37 10.11
C THR A 200 -1.73 7.92 8.97
N LEU A 201 -1.77 9.23 8.82
CA LEU A 201 -2.54 9.90 7.77
C LEU A 201 -1.99 9.57 6.37
N GLU A 202 -0.66 9.54 6.21
CA GLU A 202 0.03 9.18 4.98
C GLU A 202 1.02 8.02 5.19
N ARG A 203 1.45 7.37 4.10
CA ARG A 203 2.53 6.39 4.11
C ARG A 203 3.89 7.06 4.21
N SER A 204 4.92 6.26 4.46
CA SER A 204 6.31 6.73 4.51
C SER A 204 6.76 7.33 3.17
N LEU A 205 7.75 8.23 3.23
CA LEU A 205 8.28 8.92 2.04
C LEU A 205 8.75 7.93 0.98
N LEU A 206 9.61 6.98 1.34
CA LEU A 206 10.20 6.07 0.35
C LEU A 206 9.13 5.23 -0.35
N ILE A 207 8.11 4.78 0.38
CA ILE A 207 7.02 4.00 -0.23
C ILE A 207 6.19 4.85 -1.19
N ASN A 208 5.97 6.13 -0.89
CA ASN A 208 5.33 7.05 -1.82
C ASN A 208 6.23 7.37 -3.02
N MET A 209 7.56 7.41 -2.86
CA MET A 209 8.52 7.62 -3.94
C MET A 209 8.59 6.45 -4.92
N PHE A 210 8.49 5.21 -4.44
CA PHE A 210 8.38 4.04 -5.33
C PHE A 210 7.13 4.10 -6.21
N ALA A 211 6.12 4.86 -5.79
CA ALA A 211 4.87 5.04 -6.53
C ALA A 211 4.23 3.71 -6.96
N ALA A 212 4.49 2.61 -6.21
CA ALA A 212 3.90 1.31 -6.47
C ALA A 212 2.38 1.41 -6.41
N ASP A 213 1.70 1.33 -7.56
CA ASP A 213 0.27 1.59 -7.67
C ASP A 213 -0.51 0.33 -8.11
N TYR A 214 -1.69 0.50 -8.66
CA TYR A 214 -2.52 -0.57 -9.20
C TYR A 214 -2.21 -0.75 -10.68
N THR A 215 -1.87 -1.97 -11.08
CA THR A 215 -1.41 -2.26 -12.44
C THR A 215 -1.88 -3.65 -12.87
N PRO A 216 -2.07 -3.90 -14.16
CA PRO A 216 -2.30 -5.24 -14.68
C PRO A 216 -1.18 -6.18 -14.27
N ALA A 217 -1.53 -7.37 -13.80
CA ALA A 217 -0.57 -8.36 -13.34
C ALA A 217 -1.12 -9.79 -13.39
N ILE A 218 -0.19 -10.73 -13.37
CA ILE A 218 -0.44 -12.14 -13.09
C ILE A 218 0.36 -12.49 -11.85
N THR A 219 -0.34 -12.93 -10.80
CA THR A 219 0.29 -13.20 -9.50
C THR A 219 -0.11 -14.54 -8.93
N LEU A 220 0.81 -15.14 -8.22
CA LEU A 220 0.60 -16.31 -7.37
C LEU A 220 0.71 -15.90 -5.92
N SER A 221 -0.15 -16.43 -5.08
CA SER A 221 -0.11 -16.20 -3.64
C SER A 221 -0.59 -17.43 -2.90
N GLY A 222 -0.25 -17.54 -1.62
CA GLY A 222 -0.73 -18.62 -0.79
C GLY A 222 -0.10 -18.62 0.59
N ARG A 223 -0.60 -19.54 1.42
CA ARG A 223 -0.10 -19.78 2.77
C ARG A 223 0.24 -21.25 2.96
N SER A 224 1.40 -21.52 3.57
CA SER A 224 1.83 -22.85 3.96
C SER A 224 2.55 -22.79 5.31
N GLY A 225 1.96 -23.36 6.35
CA GLY A 225 2.48 -23.29 7.72
C GLY A 225 2.61 -21.83 8.21
N HIS A 226 3.83 -21.46 8.55
CA HIS A 226 4.16 -20.09 8.99
C HIS A 226 4.45 -19.11 7.86
N PHE A 227 4.54 -19.60 6.62
CA PHE A 227 4.85 -18.77 5.46
C PHE A 227 3.58 -18.33 4.74
N GLU A 228 3.56 -17.06 4.33
CA GLU A 228 2.64 -16.54 3.36
C GLU A 228 3.44 -15.81 2.29
N TYR A 229 3.17 -16.12 1.03
CA TYR A 229 3.92 -15.59 -0.10
C TYR A 229 3.02 -14.89 -1.12
N TYR A 230 3.64 -13.97 -1.84
CA TYR A 230 3.04 -13.27 -2.97
C TYR A 230 4.13 -12.99 -4.00
N THR A 231 3.92 -13.44 -5.22
CA THR A 231 4.87 -13.23 -6.32
C THR A 231 4.14 -13.04 -7.63
N GLY A 232 4.75 -12.32 -8.57
CA GLY A 232 4.16 -12.17 -9.90
C GLY A 232 4.85 -11.16 -10.78
N VAL A 233 4.31 -11.06 -11.98
CA VAL A 233 4.73 -10.11 -13.01
C VAL A 233 3.65 -9.05 -13.15
N PHE A 234 4.09 -7.81 -13.15
CA PHE A 234 3.26 -6.60 -13.20
C PHE A 234 3.63 -5.76 -14.41
N SER A 235 2.64 -5.14 -15.04
CA SER A 235 2.90 -4.05 -15.97
C SER A 235 3.48 -2.84 -15.22
N ASN A 236 4.38 -2.11 -15.89
CA ASN A 236 4.85 -0.80 -15.40
C ASN A 236 3.94 0.36 -15.83
N ALA A 237 2.84 0.08 -16.54
CA ALA A 237 1.77 1.03 -16.77
C ALA A 237 0.70 0.92 -15.68
N THR A 238 0.29 2.04 -15.11
CA THR A 238 -0.93 2.09 -14.28
C THR A 238 -2.13 2.12 -15.21
N GLY A 239 -2.87 1.03 -15.27
CA GLY A 239 -4.11 0.93 -16.06
C GLY A 239 -5.28 1.44 -15.22
N THR A 240 -6.19 2.20 -15.82
CA THR A 240 -7.38 2.69 -15.12
C THR A 240 -8.68 2.27 -15.79
N ASP A 241 -8.67 2.06 -17.09
CA ASP A 241 -9.84 1.65 -17.84
C ASP A 241 -9.98 0.13 -17.91
N MET A 242 -11.21 -0.37 -18.02
CA MET A 242 -11.50 -1.79 -18.07
C MET A 242 -10.71 -2.49 -19.19
N GLY A 243 -10.64 -1.92 -20.38
CA GLY A 243 -9.90 -2.48 -21.52
C GLY A 243 -8.39 -2.57 -21.30
N LYS A 244 -7.83 -1.75 -20.42
CA LYS A 244 -6.39 -1.74 -20.08
C LYS A 244 -6.05 -2.60 -18.86
N ALA A 245 -7.05 -2.93 -18.03
CA ALA A 245 -6.85 -3.66 -16.78
C ALA A 245 -6.19 -5.05 -16.96
N PHE A 246 -6.24 -5.61 -18.16
CA PHE A 246 -5.68 -6.93 -18.48
C PHE A 246 -4.61 -6.89 -19.59
N THR A 247 -4.50 -5.80 -20.35
CA THR A 247 -3.77 -5.77 -21.62
C THR A 247 -2.73 -4.65 -21.77
N GLU A 248 -2.67 -3.70 -20.84
CA GLU A 248 -1.70 -2.61 -20.92
C GLU A 248 -0.30 -3.08 -20.48
N LEU A 249 0.54 -3.48 -21.44
CA LEU A 249 1.87 -4.06 -21.20
C LEU A 249 3.00 -3.30 -21.91
N ASN A 250 2.73 -2.14 -22.48
CA ASN A 250 3.67 -1.43 -23.36
C ASN A 250 4.69 -0.52 -22.63
N SER A 251 4.68 -0.53 -21.30
CA SER A 251 5.55 0.32 -20.48
C SER A 251 6.64 -0.46 -19.74
N GLY A 252 6.95 -1.67 -20.21
CA GLY A 252 7.83 -2.60 -19.52
C GLY A 252 7.08 -3.36 -18.42
N TYR A 253 7.82 -4.15 -17.68
CA TYR A 253 7.27 -4.99 -16.61
C TYR A 253 8.13 -4.94 -15.35
N SER A 254 7.54 -5.34 -14.24
CA SER A 254 8.28 -5.61 -13.00
C SER A 254 7.95 -7.01 -12.47
N PHE A 255 8.94 -7.64 -11.87
CA PHE A 255 8.79 -8.87 -11.11
C PHE A 255 8.84 -8.56 -9.63
N LEU A 256 7.88 -9.05 -8.86
CA LEU A 256 7.80 -8.91 -7.40
C LEU A 256 7.77 -10.27 -6.73
N ALA A 257 8.57 -10.42 -5.68
CA ALA A 257 8.46 -11.52 -4.72
C ALA A 257 8.38 -10.95 -3.31
N ALA A 258 7.43 -11.44 -2.51
CA ALA A 258 7.23 -11.02 -1.13
C ALA A 258 6.86 -12.23 -0.26
N VAL A 259 7.35 -12.24 0.98
CA VAL A 259 7.10 -13.30 1.96
C VAL A 259 6.81 -12.67 3.31
N TYR A 260 5.80 -13.20 4.01
CA TYR A 260 5.60 -13.04 5.45
C TYR A 260 5.94 -14.35 6.15
N TYR A 261 6.64 -14.23 7.25
CA TYR A 261 6.92 -15.36 8.14
C TYR A 261 6.33 -15.07 9.51
N ASP A 262 5.42 -15.93 9.95
CA ASP A 262 4.78 -15.85 11.27
C ASP A 262 5.75 -16.43 12.32
N LEU A 263 6.30 -15.56 13.14
CA LEU A 263 7.16 -15.91 14.28
C LEU A 263 6.34 -16.43 15.48
N GLY A 264 5.02 -16.28 15.42
CA GLY A 264 4.12 -16.64 16.51
C GLY A 264 4.46 -15.87 17.80
N LYS A 265 4.48 -16.60 18.92
CA LYS A 265 4.78 -16.03 20.25
C LYS A 265 6.28 -16.10 20.62
N LYS A 266 7.17 -16.44 19.70
CA LYS A 266 8.60 -16.64 19.97
C LYS A 266 9.31 -15.42 20.58
N LEU A 267 8.82 -14.22 20.29
CA LEU A 267 9.36 -12.97 20.82
C LEU A 267 8.64 -12.47 22.09
N GLY A 268 7.78 -13.29 22.72
CA GLY A 268 6.99 -12.88 23.88
C GLY A 268 5.92 -11.84 23.56
N THR A 269 5.50 -11.75 22.32
CA THR A 269 4.46 -10.87 21.78
C THR A 269 3.20 -11.68 21.45
N ASP A 270 2.06 -11.01 21.26
CA ASP A 270 0.81 -11.68 20.86
C ASP A 270 0.88 -12.09 19.38
N THR A 271 1.45 -11.21 18.54
CA THR A 271 1.79 -11.49 17.15
C THR A 271 3.17 -10.96 16.81
N ALA A 272 3.88 -11.69 15.96
CA ALA A 272 5.15 -11.25 15.41
C ALA A 272 5.28 -11.77 13.97
N TYR A 273 5.54 -10.85 13.03
CA TYR A 273 5.75 -11.20 11.62
C TYR A 273 7.03 -10.54 11.12
N LEU A 274 7.78 -11.30 10.35
CA LEU A 274 8.84 -10.79 9.50
C LEU A 274 8.30 -10.73 8.07
N HIS A 275 8.43 -9.58 7.43
CA HIS A 275 8.11 -9.38 6.02
C HIS A 275 9.39 -9.08 5.25
N THR A 276 9.53 -9.65 4.07
CA THR A 276 10.57 -9.28 3.10
C THR A 276 9.96 -9.21 1.71
N SER A 277 10.41 -8.25 0.91
CA SER A 277 10.03 -8.16 -0.49
C SER A 277 11.18 -7.68 -1.35
N TYR A 278 11.19 -8.14 -2.59
CA TYR A 278 12.10 -7.70 -3.64
C TYR A 278 11.32 -7.44 -4.91
N VAL A 279 11.65 -6.36 -5.60
CA VAL A 279 11.12 -6.03 -6.92
C VAL A 279 12.25 -5.71 -7.87
N HIS A 280 12.18 -6.29 -9.07
CA HIS A 280 12.99 -5.90 -10.22
C HIS A 280 12.09 -5.25 -11.27
N SER A 281 12.49 -4.13 -11.84
CA SER A 281 11.72 -3.38 -12.83
C SER A 281 12.53 -3.20 -14.11
N ASP A 282 11.98 -3.68 -15.22
CA ASP A 282 12.44 -3.36 -16.57
C ASP A 282 11.62 -2.16 -17.09
N ALA A 283 11.91 -0.99 -16.51
CA ALA A 283 11.13 0.20 -16.79
C ALA A 283 11.54 0.83 -18.11
N SER A 284 10.56 1.00 -19.00
CA SER A 284 10.70 1.82 -20.20
C SER A 284 10.49 3.30 -19.86
N THR A 285 10.78 4.20 -20.80
CA THR A 285 10.50 5.64 -20.68
C THR A 285 9.00 5.97 -20.52
N LYS A 286 8.12 5.01 -20.81
CA LYS A 286 6.66 5.12 -20.64
C LYS A 286 6.17 4.57 -19.31
N ALA A 287 7.06 4.06 -18.45
CA ALA A 287 6.65 3.50 -17.16
C ALA A 287 6.06 4.57 -16.25
N THR A 288 4.95 4.25 -15.62
CA THR A 288 4.27 5.08 -14.63
C THR A 288 4.28 4.47 -13.23
N ASN A 289 4.67 3.20 -13.13
CA ASN A 289 4.77 2.45 -11.89
C ASN A 289 6.22 2.01 -11.67
N LEU A 290 6.77 2.21 -10.50
CA LEU A 290 8.17 1.91 -10.15
C LEU A 290 9.21 2.56 -11.07
N ASN A 291 8.85 3.58 -11.79
CA ASN A 291 9.65 4.20 -12.86
C ASN A 291 10.96 4.84 -12.38
N ARG A 292 11.20 4.86 -11.08
CA ARG A 292 12.40 5.49 -10.52
C ARG A 292 13.50 4.53 -10.18
N PHE A 293 13.15 3.27 -9.92
CA PHE A 293 14.08 2.28 -9.41
C PHE A 293 14.05 1.02 -10.26
N LYS A 294 15.24 0.54 -10.59
CA LYS A 294 15.42 -0.73 -11.28
C LYS A 294 15.22 -1.91 -10.31
N ASP A 295 15.76 -1.76 -9.11
CA ASP A 295 15.65 -2.77 -8.07
C ASP A 295 15.16 -2.13 -6.78
N GLY A 296 14.33 -2.83 -6.05
CA GLY A 296 13.85 -2.44 -4.73
C GLY A 296 13.83 -3.62 -3.77
N ALA A 297 14.18 -3.36 -2.53
CA ALA A 297 14.06 -4.34 -1.46
C ALA A 297 13.45 -3.70 -0.22
N SER A 298 12.67 -4.48 0.53
CA SER A 298 12.10 -4.07 1.81
C SER A 298 12.16 -5.23 2.80
N ALA A 299 12.41 -4.90 4.07
CA ALA A 299 12.30 -5.83 5.18
C ALA A 299 11.61 -5.14 6.35
N ALA A 300 10.58 -5.79 6.93
CA ALA A 300 9.82 -5.23 8.04
C ALA A 300 9.61 -6.24 9.16
N LEU A 301 9.66 -5.75 10.39
CA LEU A 301 9.25 -6.45 11.61
C LEU A 301 7.96 -5.82 12.12
N ILE A 302 6.94 -6.65 12.35
CA ILE A 302 5.61 -6.24 12.79
C ILE A 302 5.29 -6.96 14.09
N LEU A 303 5.06 -6.23 15.16
CA LEU A 303 4.81 -6.76 16.49
C LEU A 303 3.54 -6.20 17.08
N THR A 304 2.80 -7.03 17.85
CA THR A 304 1.73 -6.56 18.74
C THR A 304 1.84 -7.23 20.10
N LYS A 305 1.60 -6.47 21.18
CA LYS A 305 1.52 -6.98 22.54
C LYS A 305 0.50 -6.17 23.35
N GLY A 306 -0.60 -6.81 23.76
CA GLY A 306 -1.71 -6.10 24.43
C GLY A 306 -2.17 -4.89 23.62
N PRO A 307 -2.14 -3.67 24.19
CA PRO A 307 -2.52 -2.44 23.50
C PRO A 307 -1.41 -1.87 22.59
N ALA A 308 -0.19 -2.41 22.65
CA ALA A 308 0.96 -1.89 21.92
C ALA A 308 1.13 -2.54 20.55
N SER A 309 1.57 -1.77 19.58
CA SER A 309 2.01 -2.22 18.26
C SER A 309 3.32 -1.54 17.87
N LEU A 310 4.14 -2.23 17.08
CA LEU A 310 5.33 -1.69 16.46
C LEU A 310 5.46 -2.21 15.04
N MET A 311 5.73 -1.33 14.11
CA MET A 311 6.21 -1.64 12.77
C MET A 311 7.55 -0.95 12.57
N ALA A 312 8.56 -1.70 12.15
CA ALA A 312 9.85 -1.18 11.73
C ALA A 312 10.16 -1.74 10.33
N GLU A 313 10.37 -0.88 9.35
CA GLU A 313 10.59 -1.26 7.96
C GLU A 313 11.79 -0.52 7.37
N GLY A 314 12.76 -1.29 6.86
CA GLY A 314 13.86 -0.79 6.03
C GLY A 314 13.51 -0.94 4.56
N VAL A 315 13.87 0.05 3.74
CA VAL A 315 13.62 0.09 2.29
C VAL A 315 14.89 0.51 1.57
N LEU A 316 15.18 -0.16 0.46
CA LEU A 316 16.30 0.12 -0.45
C LEU A 316 15.76 0.26 -1.88
N GLY A 317 16.22 1.27 -2.61
CA GLY A 317 15.93 1.46 -4.03
C GLY A 317 17.22 1.74 -4.80
N LEU A 318 17.45 0.98 -5.86
CA LEU A 318 18.69 1.01 -6.66
C LEU A 318 18.38 1.30 -8.12
N GLY A 319 19.39 1.83 -8.82
CA GLY A 319 19.35 2.03 -10.26
C GLY A 319 18.48 3.22 -10.70
N ASN A 320 18.32 4.24 -9.86
CA ASN A 320 17.69 5.50 -10.22
C ASN A 320 18.75 6.49 -10.73
N ASP A 321 18.47 7.18 -11.82
CA ASP A 321 19.37 8.20 -12.42
C ASP A 321 19.70 9.34 -11.44
N ASN A 322 18.84 9.64 -10.47
CA ASN A 322 19.05 10.67 -9.46
C ASN A 322 19.78 10.17 -8.20
N GLY A 323 20.17 8.91 -8.18
CA GLY A 323 20.83 8.24 -7.07
C GLY A 323 20.00 7.13 -6.42
N ASP A 324 20.69 6.18 -5.82
CA ASP A 324 20.10 5.13 -5.02
C ASP A 324 19.56 5.71 -3.71
N VAL A 325 18.56 5.07 -3.14
CA VAL A 325 17.92 5.53 -1.89
C VAL A 325 17.83 4.39 -0.89
N TYR A 326 17.90 4.74 0.38
CA TYR A 326 17.73 3.81 1.50
C TYR A 326 17.06 4.53 2.67
N GLY A 327 16.35 3.80 3.50
CA GLY A 327 15.73 4.42 4.66
C GLY A 327 15.05 3.45 5.61
N LEU A 328 14.68 3.99 6.74
CA LEU A 328 14.03 3.31 7.84
C LEU A 328 12.77 4.08 8.24
N ASN A 329 11.70 3.32 8.49
CA ASN A 329 10.44 3.79 9.02
C ASN A 329 10.10 2.99 10.28
N ILE A 330 9.95 3.67 11.42
CA ILE A 330 9.59 3.06 12.71
C ILE A 330 8.26 3.68 13.16
N GLN A 331 7.27 2.85 13.41
CA GLN A 331 5.90 3.29 13.74
C GLN A 331 5.38 2.54 14.96
N PRO A 332 5.56 3.07 16.17
CA PRO A 332 4.88 2.60 17.37
C PRO A 332 3.43 3.07 17.42
N GLY A 333 2.56 2.26 18.01
CA GLY A 333 1.19 2.60 18.32
C GLY A 333 0.77 2.04 19.68
N TYR A 334 -0.09 2.75 20.41
CA TYR A 334 -0.57 2.30 21.71
C TYR A 334 -2.03 2.71 21.91
N PHE A 335 -2.88 1.75 22.26
CA PHE A 335 -4.25 2.01 22.63
C PHE A 335 -4.34 2.50 24.08
N LEU A 336 -4.69 3.78 24.25
CA LEU A 336 -4.95 4.38 25.57
C LEU A 336 -6.26 3.89 26.18
N THR A 337 -7.25 3.64 25.32
CA THR A 337 -8.53 3.01 25.62
C THR A 337 -8.90 2.06 24.48
N ASP A 338 -9.97 1.30 24.58
CA ASP A 338 -10.45 0.42 23.49
C ASP A 338 -10.75 1.17 22.19
N LYS A 339 -10.91 2.50 22.23
CA LYS A 339 -11.26 3.32 21.07
C LYS A 339 -10.22 4.39 20.73
N LEU A 340 -9.36 4.78 21.66
CA LEU A 340 -8.39 5.85 21.47
C LEU A 340 -6.98 5.28 21.37
N GLN A 341 -6.33 5.50 20.24
CA GLN A 341 -4.96 5.08 19.95
C GLN A 341 -4.07 6.30 19.73
N ILE A 342 -2.91 6.33 20.38
CA ILE A 342 -1.81 7.24 20.05
C ILE A 342 -0.85 6.51 19.11
N VAL A 343 -0.34 7.22 18.11
CA VAL A 343 0.59 6.68 17.10
C VAL A 343 1.73 7.65 16.88
N GLY A 344 2.95 7.14 16.98
CA GLY A 344 4.16 7.84 16.56
C GLY A 344 4.68 7.27 15.24
N ARG A 345 5.47 8.05 14.50
CA ARG A 345 6.30 7.57 13.40
C ARG A 345 7.56 8.40 13.31
N TYR A 346 8.69 7.74 13.13
CA TYR A 346 9.93 8.38 12.73
C TYR A 346 10.41 7.77 11.42
N GLN A 347 10.84 8.63 10.50
CA GLN A 347 11.37 8.25 9.21
C GLN A 347 12.72 8.91 9.03
N ILE A 348 13.68 8.15 8.50
CA ILE A 348 14.93 8.66 7.98
C ILE A 348 15.19 8.02 6.62
N ALA A 349 15.56 8.81 5.63
CA ALA A 349 15.97 8.31 4.34
C ALA A 349 17.17 9.09 3.82
N GLY A 350 18.08 8.38 3.17
CA GLY A 350 19.28 8.92 2.53
C GLY A 350 19.34 8.57 1.04
N SER A 351 20.11 9.34 0.28
CA SER A 351 20.48 9.06 -1.09
C SER A 351 21.95 9.28 -1.30
N ASN A 352 22.57 8.55 -2.25
CA ASN A 352 23.92 8.80 -2.72
C ASN A 352 24.00 9.88 -3.81
N GLY A 353 22.85 10.42 -4.24
CA GLY A 353 22.73 11.55 -5.17
C GLY A 353 22.13 12.77 -4.46
N ASP A 354 22.64 13.97 -4.77
CA ASP A 354 22.25 15.24 -4.14
C ASP A 354 20.73 15.53 -4.20
N ASN A 355 20.04 14.97 -5.18
CA ASN A 355 18.60 15.15 -5.42
C ASN A 355 17.84 13.81 -5.51
N GLY A 356 18.39 12.74 -4.95
CA GLY A 356 17.82 11.41 -5.05
C GLY A 356 16.51 11.25 -4.29
N LEU A 357 16.33 11.96 -3.18
CA LEU A 357 15.07 12.01 -2.45
C LEU A 357 14.17 13.12 -2.98
N ARG A 358 12.87 12.87 -2.97
CA ARG A 358 11.85 13.83 -3.39
C ARG A 358 10.72 13.88 -2.37
N ALA A 359 10.42 15.08 -1.88
CA ALA A 359 9.36 15.35 -0.91
C ALA A 359 7.99 14.82 -1.35
N GLN A 360 7.13 14.53 -0.39
CA GLN A 360 5.75 14.11 -0.65
C GLN A 360 4.97 15.21 -1.37
N ALA A 361 4.25 14.81 -2.43
CA ALA A 361 3.61 15.77 -3.33
C ALA A 361 2.52 16.60 -2.66
N ARG A 362 1.87 16.05 -1.65
CA ARG A 362 0.59 16.55 -1.16
C ARG A 362 0.74 17.70 -0.16
N TYR A 363 1.65 17.58 0.81
CA TYR A 363 1.77 18.56 1.91
C TYR A 363 3.14 19.19 1.98
N GLU A 364 4.18 18.37 1.73
CA GLU A 364 5.55 18.82 1.89
C GLU A 364 5.98 19.75 0.76
N ARG A 365 5.59 19.43 -0.50
CA ARG A 365 5.96 20.29 -1.65
C ARG A 365 5.24 21.64 -1.64
N PRO A 366 3.92 21.73 -1.36
CA PRO A 366 3.26 23.02 -1.16
C PRO A 366 3.93 23.85 -0.07
N GLY A 367 4.34 23.24 1.06
CA GLY A 367 5.08 23.89 2.13
C GLY A 367 6.53 24.26 1.80
N GLY A 368 7.09 23.82 0.66
CA GLY A 368 8.42 24.24 0.17
C GLY A 368 9.47 23.17 0.07
N LEU A 369 9.26 21.95 0.59
CA LEU A 369 10.23 20.86 0.38
C LEU A 369 10.24 20.43 -1.09
N LYS A 370 11.41 20.15 -1.65
CA LYS A 370 11.56 19.74 -3.05
C LYS A 370 12.31 18.41 -3.17
N THR A 371 13.63 18.49 -3.24
CA THR A 371 14.56 17.36 -3.39
C THR A 371 15.72 17.52 -2.42
N GLY A 372 16.47 16.46 -2.18
CA GLY A 372 17.66 16.45 -1.34
C GLY A 372 18.24 15.05 -1.23
N ASP A 373 19.25 14.89 -0.40
CA ASP A 373 19.97 13.65 -0.15
C ASP A 373 19.67 13.06 1.24
N LEU A 374 19.16 13.86 2.18
CA LEU A 374 18.75 13.43 3.51
C LEU A 374 17.36 13.95 3.85
N TYR A 375 16.48 13.03 4.21
CA TYR A 375 15.13 13.29 4.70
C TYR A 375 14.95 12.76 6.11
N GLN A 376 14.31 13.53 6.95
CA GLN A 376 13.89 13.09 8.28
C GLN A 376 12.47 13.61 8.55
N ALA A 377 11.63 12.78 9.18
CA ALA A 377 10.30 13.21 9.60
C ALA A 377 9.88 12.53 10.91
N GLY A 378 9.26 13.32 11.77
CA GLY A 378 8.64 12.88 13.00
C GLY A 378 7.14 13.15 12.97
N TYR A 379 6.32 12.13 13.18
CA TYR A 379 4.86 12.20 13.24
C TYR A 379 4.34 11.78 14.61
N LEU A 380 3.33 12.50 15.09
CA LEU A 380 2.53 12.15 16.25
C LEU A 380 1.06 12.33 15.94
N GLY A 381 0.23 11.32 16.24
CA GLY A 381 -1.19 11.37 15.95
C GLY A 381 -2.06 10.59 16.92
N LEU A 382 -3.35 10.89 16.85
CA LEU A 382 -4.42 10.22 17.59
C LEU A 382 -5.44 9.64 16.61
N ASN A 383 -5.86 8.40 16.86
CA ASN A 383 -6.93 7.72 16.13
C ASN A 383 -8.07 7.40 17.09
N TYR A 384 -9.27 7.86 16.80
CA TYR A 384 -10.47 7.50 17.53
C TYR A 384 -11.33 6.54 16.72
N HIS A 385 -11.43 5.30 17.18
CA HIS A 385 -12.11 4.19 16.51
C HIS A 385 -13.58 4.12 16.95
N ILE A 386 -14.48 4.78 16.20
CA ILE A 386 -15.91 4.81 16.49
C ILE A 386 -16.53 3.41 16.34
N ALA A 387 -16.24 2.75 15.22
CA ALA A 387 -16.69 1.39 14.91
C ALA A 387 -15.48 0.55 14.45
N LYS A 388 -14.53 0.29 15.37
CA LYS A 388 -13.24 -0.33 15.06
C LYS A 388 -12.55 0.44 13.92
N HIS A 389 -12.08 -0.25 12.88
CA HIS A 389 -11.49 0.41 11.71
C HIS A 389 -12.52 0.92 10.69
N ARG A 390 -13.80 0.52 10.80
CA ARG A 390 -14.83 0.83 9.80
C ARG A 390 -15.23 2.29 9.79
N ILE A 391 -15.28 2.92 10.97
CA ILE A 391 -15.39 4.37 11.12
C ILE A 391 -14.33 4.82 12.10
N LYS A 392 -13.44 5.68 11.66
CA LYS A 392 -12.44 6.28 12.54
C LYS A 392 -12.17 7.74 12.18
N LEU A 393 -11.90 8.52 13.20
CA LEU A 393 -11.35 9.85 13.11
C LEU A 393 -9.85 9.78 13.39
N MET A 394 -9.08 10.54 12.66
CA MET A 394 -7.62 10.59 12.79
C MET A 394 -7.19 12.04 12.81
N THR A 395 -6.26 12.38 13.69
CA THR A 395 -5.58 13.69 13.65
C THR A 395 -4.10 13.48 13.95
N GLY A 396 -3.26 14.35 13.42
CA GLY A 396 -1.83 14.26 13.68
C GLY A 396 -1.06 15.44 13.12
N VAL A 397 0.15 15.56 13.64
CA VAL A 397 1.14 16.53 13.18
C VAL A 397 2.40 15.82 12.74
N GLU A 398 3.04 16.33 11.71
CA GLU A 398 4.31 15.84 11.18
C GLU A 398 5.26 17.01 10.96
N TYR A 399 6.50 16.86 11.37
CA TYR A 399 7.59 17.76 11.04
C TYR A 399 8.57 17.03 10.14
N SER A 400 8.80 17.57 8.94
CA SER A 400 9.64 16.98 7.91
C SER A 400 10.75 17.92 7.49
N THR A 401 11.95 17.36 7.23
CA THR A 401 13.10 18.10 6.71
C THR A 401 13.67 17.42 5.47
N LEU A 402 14.04 18.21 4.47
CA LEU A 402 14.71 17.74 3.26
C LEU A 402 15.46 18.89 2.58
N GLY A 403 16.73 18.68 2.20
CA GLY A 403 17.52 19.66 1.46
C GLY A 403 17.69 20.99 2.23
N GLY A 404 17.82 20.93 3.55
CA GLY A 404 17.99 22.13 4.40
C GLY A 404 16.70 22.94 4.64
N GLN A 405 15.55 22.48 4.14
CA GLN A 405 14.24 23.09 4.34
C GLN A 405 13.41 22.24 5.30
N SER A 406 12.40 22.82 5.90
CA SER A 406 11.48 22.12 6.80
C SER A 406 10.04 22.52 6.57
N VAL A 407 9.12 21.59 6.89
CA VAL A 407 7.67 21.80 6.80
C VAL A 407 7.00 21.16 8.00
N TRP A 408 6.07 21.89 8.59
CA TRP A 408 5.07 21.39 9.51
C TRP A 408 3.80 21.03 8.76
N THR A 409 3.22 19.88 9.05
CA THR A 409 1.92 19.46 8.52
C THR A 409 1.01 19.07 9.67
N ALA A 410 -0.18 19.64 9.75
CA ALA A 410 -1.24 19.19 10.64
C ALA A 410 -2.41 18.68 9.80
N SER A 411 -2.97 17.53 10.12
CA SER A 411 -4.07 16.98 9.35
C SER A 411 -5.10 16.29 10.24
N THR A 412 -6.35 16.32 9.78
CA THR A 412 -7.47 15.61 10.40
C THR A 412 -8.26 14.89 9.32
N ALA A 413 -8.63 13.63 9.57
CA ALA A 413 -9.33 12.83 8.58
C ALA A 413 -10.47 12.02 9.20
N VAL A 414 -11.54 11.84 8.42
CA VAL A 414 -12.57 10.83 8.64
C VAL A 414 -12.39 9.71 7.64
N ARG A 415 -12.45 8.47 8.11
CA ARG A 415 -12.39 7.28 7.26
C ARG A 415 -13.56 6.38 7.54
N VAL A 416 -14.29 6.04 6.49
CA VAL A 416 -15.44 5.13 6.54
C VAL A 416 -15.27 4.08 5.47
N PHE A 417 -15.59 2.83 5.78
CA PHE A 417 -15.70 1.78 4.77
C PHE A 417 -16.72 0.71 5.18
N TRP A 418 -17.28 0.05 4.19
CA TRP A 418 -18.17 -1.11 4.34
C TRP A 418 -17.76 -2.23 3.38
N GLY A 419 -18.37 -3.39 3.56
CA GLY A 419 -18.04 -4.61 2.82
C GLY A 419 -17.02 -5.49 3.53
N PRO A 420 -16.57 -6.57 2.89
CA PRO A 420 -15.74 -7.59 3.53
C PRO A 420 -14.40 -7.04 4.00
N HIS A 421 -13.85 -7.62 5.07
CA HIS A 421 -12.53 -7.25 5.60
C HIS A 421 -11.40 -7.53 4.61
N SER A 422 -11.50 -8.58 3.85
CA SER A 422 -10.47 -9.06 2.96
C SER A 422 -10.61 -8.49 1.56
N GLY A 423 -9.96 -7.40 1.28
CA GLY A 423 -9.70 -7.00 -0.10
C GLY A 423 -8.34 -7.45 -0.62
N GLY A 424 -7.67 -8.45 -0.01
CA GLY A 424 -6.36 -8.88 -0.42
C GLY A 424 -5.93 -10.18 0.22
N ALA A 425 -5.11 -10.95 -0.51
CA ALA A 425 -4.66 -12.28 -0.17
C ALA A 425 -3.63 -12.34 0.99
N PHE A 426 -3.31 -11.25 1.63
CA PHE A 426 -2.43 -11.28 2.80
C PHE A 426 -3.24 -11.13 4.08
N PRO A 427 -2.95 -11.94 5.13
CA PRO A 427 -3.49 -11.67 6.43
C PRO A 427 -3.09 -10.27 6.79
N MET A 428 -4.04 -9.50 7.22
CA MET A 428 -3.71 -8.25 7.85
C MET A 428 -3.10 -8.60 9.21
N ALA A 429 -1.79 -8.73 9.22
CA ALA A 429 -1.00 -8.89 10.42
C ALA A 429 -1.26 -7.79 11.46
N MET A 430 -2.00 -6.77 11.07
CA MET A 430 -2.41 -5.65 11.91
C MET A 430 -3.93 -5.49 12.02
N THR A 431 -4.71 -6.54 11.94
CA THR A 431 -6.02 -6.48 12.60
C THR A 431 -5.72 -6.50 14.10
N LEU A 432 -5.38 -5.35 14.65
CA LEU A 432 -5.48 -5.13 16.06
C LEU A 432 -6.87 -5.64 16.42
N LYS A 433 -6.95 -6.75 17.15
CA LYS A 433 -8.18 -7.15 17.81
C LYS A 433 -8.50 -5.96 18.70
N ALA A 434 -9.30 -5.02 18.22
CA ALA A 434 -10.00 -4.13 19.12
C ALA A 434 -10.78 -5.08 20.01
N ARG A 435 -10.38 -5.16 21.26
CA ARG A 435 -10.98 -5.95 22.30
C ARG A 435 -12.46 -5.63 22.43
#